data_a93c19797e672da647873b4b8a96780a
#
_entry.id   a93c19797e672da647873b4b8a96780a
#
_cell.length_a   1.000
_cell.length_b   1.000
_cell.length_c   1.000
_cell.angle_alpha   90.00
_cell.angle_beta   90.00
_cell.angle_gamma   90.00
#
_symmetry.space_group_name_H-M   'P 1'
#
loop_
_entity.id
_entity.type
_entity.pdbx_description
1 polymer ?
#
loop_
_entity_poly.entity_id
_entity_poly.type
_entity_poly.pdbx_seq_one_letter_code
_entity_poly.pdbx_strand_id
1 'polypeptide(L)'
;MEIGVVAEMQVIEHFEKNLKMHSYIPMKDRGIDFIAVKDEKFFNIQVKASRFLKNSYFWFDLVLEKMFYSKNTYYIFNCFVNERRTFMGKKRNFLVIPSNKIKSWIKNKDILVSEKKKSGGQSKTPTIRFFVYPDFQNKKWFYVGGAKTDKKKIDLTNYLNNFDELH
;
A
#
# COMPACT_ATOMS: atom_id res chain seq x y z
N MET A 1 -1.54 8.78 18.62
CA MET A 1 -2.31 8.62 17.37
C MET A 1 -1.82 7.37 16.67
N GLU A 2 -2.73 6.52 16.21
CA GLU A 2 -2.37 5.29 15.50
C GLU A 2 -1.74 5.59 14.14
N ILE A 3 -0.74 4.81 13.75
CA ILE A 3 0.00 5.03 12.51
C ILE A 3 -0.90 5.00 11.27
N GLY A 4 -1.98 4.21 11.30
CA GLY A 4 -2.96 4.12 10.23
C GLY A 4 -3.66 5.45 9.99
N VAL A 5 -4.21 6.05 11.03
CA VAL A 5 -4.89 7.36 10.96
C VAL A 5 -3.96 8.45 10.45
N VAL A 6 -2.71 8.46 10.93
CA VAL A 6 -1.70 9.43 10.44
C VAL A 6 -1.44 9.24 8.95
N ALA A 7 -1.35 8.00 8.50
CA ALA A 7 -1.11 7.68 7.09
C ALA A 7 -2.27 8.13 6.21
N GLU A 8 -3.51 7.85 6.61
CA GLU A 8 -4.71 8.28 5.89
C GLU A 8 -4.76 9.80 5.75
N MET A 9 -4.55 10.53 6.86
CA MET A 9 -4.53 12.00 6.85
C MET A 9 -3.44 12.56 5.93
N GLN A 10 -2.25 11.95 5.91
CA GLN A 10 -1.15 12.39 5.04
C GLN A 10 -1.46 12.15 3.56
N VAL A 11 -2.12 11.03 3.23
CA VAL A 11 -2.53 10.74 1.86
C VAL A 11 -3.64 11.70 1.43
N ILE A 12 -4.66 11.92 2.25
CA ILE A 12 -5.73 12.90 2.00
C ILE A 12 -5.14 14.29 1.75
N GLU A 13 -4.24 14.74 2.65
CA GLU A 13 -3.56 16.03 2.48
C GLU A 13 -2.82 16.13 1.13
N HIS A 14 -2.15 15.05 0.71
CA HIS A 14 -1.47 15.00 -0.58
C HIS A 14 -2.45 15.13 -1.76
N PHE A 15 -3.57 14.40 -1.71
CA PHE A 15 -4.60 14.46 -2.74
C PHE A 15 -5.21 15.85 -2.85
N GLU A 16 -5.54 16.49 -1.75
CA GLU A 16 -6.14 17.82 -1.77
C GLU A 16 -5.15 18.92 -2.15
N LYS A 17 -3.95 18.92 -1.58
CA LYS A 17 -2.97 20.00 -1.81
C LYS A 17 -2.20 19.86 -3.11
N ASN A 18 -1.80 18.64 -3.48
CA ASN A 18 -0.92 18.42 -4.63
C ASN A 18 -1.68 18.01 -5.90
N LEU A 19 -2.68 17.14 -5.77
CA LEU A 19 -3.45 16.65 -6.91
C LEU A 19 -4.71 17.48 -7.20
N LYS A 20 -5.10 18.37 -6.26
CA LYS A 20 -6.31 19.20 -6.34
C LYS A 20 -7.58 18.36 -6.48
N MET A 21 -7.64 17.27 -5.72
CA MET A 21 -8.79 16.36 -5.61
C MET A 21 -9.54 16.62 -4.32
N HIS A 22 -10.86 16.44 -4.34
CA HIS A 22 -11.69 16.46 -3.12
C HIS A 22 -11.73 15.06 -2.51
N SER A 23 -11.58 14.95 -1.19
CA SER A 23 -11.57 13.69 -0.47
C SER A 23 -12.83 13.52 0.37
N TYR A 24 -13.52 12.38 0.23
CA TYR A 24 -14.74 12.04 0.95
C TYR A 24 -14.54 10.75 1.74
N ILE A 25 -14.76 10.79 3.05
CA ILE A 25 -14.64 9.61 3.92
C ILE A 25 -15.98 8.87 3.91
N PRO A 26 -16.02 7.58 3.55
CA PRO A 26 -17.27 6.82 3.56
C PRO A 26 -17.76 6.56 4.98
N MET A 27 -19.08 6.58 5.18
CA MET A 27 -19.69 6.34 6.49
C MET A 27 -19.49 4.91 7.03
N LYS A 28 -19.22 3.95 6.14
CA LYS A 28 -18.99 2.54 6.49
C LYS A 28 -17.66 2.08 5.90
N ASP A 29 -16.79 1.59 6.76
CA ASP A 29 -15.55 0.90 6.34
C ASP A 29 -15.92 -0.42 5.64
N ARG A 30 -15.65 -0.46 4.34
CA ARG A 30 -15.75 -1.66 3.49
C ARG A 30 -14.44 -1.93 2.75
N GLY A 31 -13.31 -1.55 3.35
CA GLY A 31 -12.00 -1.65 2.74
C GLY A 31 -11.66 -0.50 1.79
N ILE A 32 -12.35 0.65 1.95
CA ILE A 32 -12.06 1.91 1.27
C ILE A 32 -11.96 2.97 2.36
N ASP A 33 -10.81 3.62 2.49
CA ASP A 33 -10.57 4.61 3.53
C ASP A 33 -11.12 5.98 3.12
N PHE A 34 -10.99 6.35 1.85
CA PHE A 34 -11.63 7.54 1.30
C PHE A 34 -11.84 7.44 -0.22
N ILE A 35 -12.70 8.33 -0.73
CA ILE A 35 -12.97 8.48 -2.16
C ILE A 35 -12.40 9.83 -2.59
N ALA A 36 -11.48 9.82 -3.56
CA ALA A 36 -10.96 11.04 -4.18
C ALA A 36 -11.74 11.37 -5.45
N VAL A 37 -12.10 12.63 -5.62
CA VAL A 37 -12.92 13.10 -6.76
C VAL A 37 -12.29 14.31 -7.43
N LYS A 38 -12.22 14.27 -8.77
CA LYS A 38 -11.77 15.38 -9.61
C LYS A 38 -12.39 15.25 -11.02
N ASP A 39 -12.91 16.33 -11.55
CA ASP A 39 -13.42 16.40 -12.94
C ASP A 39 -14.35 15.23 -13.29
N GLU A 40 -15.36 14.99 -12.43
CA GLU A 40 -16.35 13.91 -12.54
C GLU A 40 -15.76 12.48 -12.43
N LYS A 41 -14.46 12.34 -12.28
CA LYS A 41 -13.81 11.06 -12.00
C LYS A 41 -13.75 10.82 -10.50
N PHE A 42 -13.90 9.56 -10.10
CA PHE A 42 -13.74 9.15 -8.71
C PHE A 42 -12.79 7.96 -8.58
N PHE A 43 -12.07 7.93 -7.49
CA PHE A 43 -11.10 6.88 -7.17
C PHE A 43 -11.31 6.41 -5.72
N ASN A 44 -11.44 5.11 -5.56
CA ASN A 44 -11.50 4.48 -4.24
C ASN A 44 -10.08 4.26 -3.73
N ILE A 45 -9.76 4.78 -2.57
CA ILE A 45 -8.43 4.73 -2.00
C ILE A 45 -8.42 3.92 -0.71
N GLN A 46 -7.55 2.91 -0.67
CA GLN A 46 -7.22 2.15 0.52
C GLN A 46 -5.79 2.48 0.93
N VAL A 47 -5.60 2.96 2.14
CA VAL A 47 -4.28 3.30 2.69
C VAL A 47 -3.77 2.15 3.56
N LYS A 48 -2.50 1.84 3.44
CA LYS A 48 -1.79 0.93 4.33
C LYS A 48 -0.53 1.61 4.83
N ALA A 49 -0.21 1.45 6.09
CA ALA A 49 0.93 2.10 6.73
C ALA A 49 1.92 1.08 7.29
N SER A 50 3.19 1.34 7.12
CA SER A 50 4.25 0.58 7.77
C SER A 50 5.44 1.46 8.12
N ARG A 51 6.10 1.13 9.23
CA ARG A 51 7.39 1.69 9.60
C ARG A 51 8.52 0.84 9.02
N PHE A 52 9.67 1.46 8.81
CA PHE A 52 10.86 0.75 8.35
C PHE A 52 11.36 -0.18 9.46
N LEU A 53 11.20 -1.49 9.23
CA LEU A 53 11.50 -2.53 10.22
C LEU A 53 12.96 -2.99 10.11
N LYS A 54 13.62 -3.11 11.26
CA LYS A 54 15.00 -3.60 11.35
C LYS A 54 15.94 -2.93 10.33
N ASN A 55 15.61 -1.72 9.89
CA ASN A 55 16.34 -0.97 8.87
C ASN A 55 16.51 -1.69 7.52
N SER A 56 15.55 -2.54 7.16
CA SER A 56 15.67 -3.39 5.96
C SER A 56 14.46 -3.37 5.07
N TYR A 57 13.23 -3.32 5.62
CA TYR A 57 12.00 -3.46 4.84
C TYR A 57 10.79 -2.82 5.50
N PHE A 58 9.73 -2.63 4.72
CA PHE A 58 8.38 -2.35 5.18
C PHE A 58 7.53 -3.61 5.09
N TRP A 59 6.59 -3.76 6.00
CA TRP A 59 5.69 -4.91 6.04
C TRP A 59 4.24 -4.43 6.13
N PHE A 60 3.42 -4.92 5.21
CA PHE A 60 1.99 -4.66 5.17
C PHE A 60 1.22 -5.98 5.14
N ASP A 61 0.17 -6.07 5.95
CA ASP A 61 -0.79 -7.18 5.90
C ASP A 61 -2.01 -6.77 5.07
N LEU A 62 -2.33 -7.56 4.02
CA LEU A 62 -3.51 -7.40 3.20
C LEU A 62 -4.41 -8.62 3.39
N VAL A 63 -5.58 -8.42 4.01
CA VAL A 63 -6.57 -9.48 4.20
C VAL A 63 -7.41 -9.59 2.94
N LEU A 64 -7.36 -10.76 2.25
CA LEU A 64 -7.98 -10.92 0.93
C LEU A 64 -9.49 -10.65 0.94
N GLU A 65 -10.19 -11.10 1.97
CA GLU A 65 -11.65 -10.92 2.12
C GLU A 65 -12.06 -9.44 2.22
N LYS A 66 -11.12 -8.57 2.61
CA LYS A 66 -11.31 -7.12 2.72
C LYS A 66 -10.78 -6.34 1.52
N MET A 67 -10.21 -7.03 0.55
CA MET A 67 -9.66 -6.37 -0.62
C MET A 67 -10.77 -6.05 -1.63
N PHE A 68 -10.79 -4.82 -2.06
CA PHE A 68 -11.67 -4.34 -3.10
C PHE A 68 -10.91 -4.15 -4.41
N TYR A 69 -11.41 -4.73 -5.50
CA TYR A 69 -10.78 -4.67 -6.81
C TYR A 69 -11.72 -4.01 -7.82
N SER A 70 -11.31 -2.88 -8.34
CA SER A 70 -12.00 -2.24 -9.46
C SER A 70 -11.02 -1.42 -10.30
N LYS A 71 -11.48 -0.96 -11.46
CA LYS A 71 -10.69 -0.10 -12.36
C LYS A 71 -10.23 1.19 -11.66
N ASN A 72 -11.05 1.72 -10.75
CA ASN A 72 -10.82 2.99 -10.08
C ASN A 72 -10.40 2.82 -8.61
N THR A 73 -9.85 1.66 -8.23
CA THR A 73 -9.41 1.39 -6.86
C THR A 73 -7.89 1.30 -6.79
N TYR A 74 -7.31 2.04 -5.84
CA TYR A 74 -5.87 2.09 -5.61
C TYR A 74 -5.54 1.81 -4.16
N TYR A 75 -4.45 1.05 -3.98
CA TYR A 75 -3.82 0.83 -2.68
C TYR A 75 -2.62 1.77 -2.56
N ILE A 76 -2.62 2.59 -1.51
CA ILE A 76 -1.51 3.50 -1.23
C ILE A 76 -0.80 3.00 0.02
N PHE A 77 0.43 2.51 -0.17
CA PHE A 77 1.29 2.05 0.90
C PHE A 77 2.16 3.21 1.37
N ASN A 78 1.84 3.75 2.54
CA ASN A 78 2.62 4.82 3.16
C ASN A 78 3.80 4.22 3.93
N CYS A 79 5.00 4.44 3.41
CA CYS A 79 6.25 3.90 3.90
C CYS A 79 6.96 4.92 4.82
N PHE A 80 6.76 4.79 6.14
CA PHE A 80 7.38 5.68 7.11
C PHE A 80 8.85 5.31 7.37
N VAL A 81 9.77 6.17 6.95
CA VAL A 81 11.18 6.08 7.33
C VAL A 81 11.38 6.85 8.64
N ASN A 82 12.12 6.28 9.59
CA ASN A 82 12.35 6.90 10.89
C ASN A 82 13.06 8.24 10.72
N GLU A 83 12.57 9.30 11.37
CA GLU A 83 13.06 10.68 11.24
C GLU A 83 14.55 10.87 11.56
N ARG A 84 15.14 9.96 12.37
CA ARG A 84 16.57 9.97 12.68
C ARG A 84 17.48 9.61 11.50
N ARG A 85 16.93 9.10 10.41
CA ARG A 85 17.65 8.84 9.17
C ARG A 85 17.26 9.90 8.14
N THR A 86 17.80 11.06 8.30
CA THR A 86 17.65 12.28 7.50
C THR A 86 17.97 12.15 6.01
N PHE A 87 18.32 10.97 5.51
CA PHE A 87 18.61 10.75 4.09
C PHE A 87 17.40 10.91 3.17
N MET A 88 16.18 10.81 3.69
CA MET A 88 14.99 10.88 2.88
C MET A 88 14.23 12.20 3.00
N GLY A 89 14.81 13.18 3.68
CA GLY A 89 14.23 14.52 3.81
C GLY A 89 12.74 14.48 4.17
N LYS A 90 12.02 15.56 4.02
CA LYS A 90 10.56 15.65 4.19
C LYS A 90 9.74 14.92 3.10
N LYS A 91 10.38 14.10 2.26
CA LYS A 91 9.68 13.38 1.20
C LYS A 91 8.95 12.17 1.75
N ARG A 92 7.65 12.20 1.60
CA ARG A 92 6.76 11.05 1.85
C ARG A 92 7.01 9.99 0.77
N ASN A 93 7.02 8.72 1.15
CA ASN A 93 7.18 7.61 0.23
C ASN A 93 5.87 6.85 0.15
N PHE A 94 5.14 7.09 -0.91
CA PHE A 94 3.91 6.39 -1.23
C PHE A 94 4.16 5.41 -2.38
N LEU A 95 3.82 4.13 -2.18
CA LEU A 95 3.66 3.22 -3.32
C LEU A 95 2.18 3.26 -3.73
N VAL A 96 1.90 3.73 -4.92
CA VAL A 96 0.55 3.89 -5.48
C VAL A 96 0.29 2.75 -6.44
N ILE A 97 -0.45 1.73 -6.00
CA ILE A 97 -0.61 0.50 -6.77
C ILE A 97 -2.09 0.29 -7.13
N PRO A 98 -2.43 0.21 -8.43
CA PRO A 98 -3.78 -0.14 -8.86
C PRO A 98 -4.20 -1.50 -8.31
N SER A 99 -5.43 -1.62 -7.81
CA SER A 99 -5.92 -2.86 -7.20
C SER A 99 -5.89 -4.05 -8.18
N ASN A 100 -6.12 -3.80 -9.46
CA ASN A 100 -6.06 -4.81 -10.51
C ASN A 100 -4.64 -5.38 -10.72
N LYS A 101 -3.59 -4.59 -10.46
CA LYS A 101 -2.20 -5.09 -10.49
C LYS A 101 -1.95 -6.07 -9.35
N ILE A 102 -2.39 -5.73 -8.14
CA ILE A 102 -2.29 -6.65 -7.00
C ILE A 102 -3.06 -7.94 -7.29
N LYS A 103 -4.30 -7.84 -7.82
CA LYS A 103 -5.10 -8.99 -8.25
C LYS A 103 -4.37 -9.86 -9.27
N SER A 104 -3.74 -9.24 -10.27
CA SER A 104 -2.96 -9.95 -11.29
C SER A 104 -1.78 -10.69 -10.67
N TRP A 105 -1.01 -10.06 -9.79
CA TRP A 105 0.12 -10.69 -9.12
C TRP A 105 -0.29 -11.89 -8.25
N ILE A 106 -1.45 -11.80 -7.57
CA ILE A 106 -2.01 -12.91 -6.81
C ILE A 106 -2.37 -14.07 -7.75
N LYS A 107 -3.09 -13.77 -8.84
CA LYS A 107 -3.52 -14.76 -9.84
C LYS A 107 -2.33 -15.48 -10.46
N ASN A 108 -1.27 -14.75 -10.77
CA ASN A 108 -0.05 -15.29 -11.38
C ASN A 108 0.89 -15.96 -10.35
N LYS A 109 0.54 -15.97 -9.07
CA LYS A 109 1.37 -16.46 -7.96
C LYS A 109 2.71 -15.70 -7.82
N ASP A 110 2.75 -14.44 -8.26
CA ASP A 110 3.91 -13.55 -8.06
C ASP A 110 3.97 -13.05 -6.62
N ILE A 111 2.78 -12.94 -5.97
CA ILE A 111 2.62 -12.66 -4.56
C ILE A 111 2.01 -13.88 -3.87
N LEU A 112 2.62 -14.31 -2.77
CA LEU A 112 2.14 -15.46 -2.02
C LEU A 112 1.06 -15.06 -1.02
N VAL A 113 -0.02 -15.86 -1.04
CA VAL A 113 -1.08 -15.82 -0.03
C VAL A 113 -0.73 -16.81 1.07
N SER A 114 -0.75 -16.35 2.31
CA SER A 114 -0.59 -17.18 3.50
C SER A 114 -1.88 -17.19 4.30
N GLU A 115 -2.14 -18.27 5.02
CA GLU A 115 -3.25 -18.34 5.96
C GLU A 115 -2.80 -17.84 7.33
N LYS A 116 -3.47 -16.82 7.87
CA LYS A 116 -3.24 -16.32 9.23
C LYS A 116 -4.32 -16.89 10.16
N LYS A 117 -3.92 -17.54 11.24
CA LYS A 117 -4.86 -17.99 12.27
C LYS A 117 -5.48 -16.76 12.95
N LYS A 118 -6.79 -16.70 13.10
CA LYS A 118 -7.45 -15.72 13.96
C LYS A 118 -7.08 -16.00 15.42
N SER A 119 -6.97 -14.96 16.23
CA SER A 119 -6.85 -15.10 17.69
C SER A 119 -8.05 -15.88 18.22
N GLY A 120 -7.82 -17.06 18.78
CA GLY A 120 -8.88 -17.99 19.20
C GLY A 120 -8.94 -19.33 18.45
N GLY A 121 -8.10 -19.54 17.44
CA GLY A 121 -7.69 -20.89 17.00
C GLY A 121 -8.50 -21.58 15.91
N GLN A 122 -9.70 -21.16 15.54
CA GLN A 122 -10.57 -21.97 14.65
C GLN A 122 -10.73 -21.48 13.20
N SER A 123 -10.34 -20.25 12.86
CA SER A 123 -10.52 -19.72 11.50
C SER A 123 -9.21 -19.20 10.95
N LYS A 124 -8.85 -19.67 9.76
CA LYS A 124 -7.70 -19.16 9.00
C LYS A 124 -8.20 -18.10 8.02
N THR A 125 -7.56 -16.93 8.00
CA THR A 125 -7.91 -15.86 7.07
C THR A 125 -6.81 -15.73 6.01
N PRO A 126 -7.14 -15.86 4.72
CA PRO A 126 -6.18 -15.65 3.65
C PRO A 126 -5.62 -14.24 3.72
N THR A 127 -4.31 -14.12 3.83
CA THR A 127 -3.61 -12.85 4.03
C THR A 127 -2.36 -12.82 3.16
N ILE A 128 -2.12 -11.68 2.54
CA ILE A 128 -0.86 -11.39 1.87
C ILE A 128 0.04 -10.65 2.84
N ARG A 129 1.24 -11.15 3.02
CA ARG A 129 2.33 -10.41 3.67
C ARG A 129 3.13 -9.70 2.60
N PHE A 130 2.87 -8.41 2.45
CA PHE A 130 3.49 -7.60 1.41
C PHE A 130 4.76 -6.94 1.97
N PHE A 131 5.92 -7.53 1.65
CA PHE A 131 7.23 -7.03 2.07
C PHE A 131 7.83 -6.13 0.99
N VAL A 132 8.18 -4.92 1.36
CA VAL A 132 8.78 -3.93 0.46
C VAL A 132 10.20 -3.62 0.91
N TYR A 133 11.16 -3.85 0.03
CA TYR A 133 12.58 -3.62 0.25
C TYR A 133 13.05 -2.43 -0.58
N PRO A 134 13.33 -1.29 0.05
CA PRO A 134 13.89 -0.14 -0.64
C PRO A 134 15.41 -0.31 -0.80
N ASP A 135 15.90 -0.07 -2.00
CA ASP A 135 17.30 0.17 -2.30
C ASP A 135 17.48 1.69 -2.46
N PHE A 136 17.85 2.35 -1.38
CA PHE A 136 17.97 3.81 -1.36
C PHE A 136 19.14 4.31 -2.20
N GLN A 137 20.19 3.52 -2.37
CA GLN A 137 21.38 3.90 -3.16
C GLN A 137 21.04 3.95 -4.65
N ASN A 138 20.35 2.91 -5.14
CA ASN A 138 19.97 2.79 -6.54
C ASN A 138 18.56 3.38 -6.82
N LYS A 139 17.88 3.93 -5.82
CA LYS A 139 16.50 4.46 -5.91
C LYS A 139 15.50 3.44 -6.45
N LYS A 140 15.68 2.16 -6.12
CA LYS A 140 14.81 1.06 -6.55
C LYS A 140 14.05 0.47 -5.38
N TRP A 141 12.84 0.04 -5.62
CA TRP A 141 11.95 -0.53 -4.63
C TRP A 141 11.41 -1.86 -5.11
N PHE A 142 11.41 -2.87 -4.25
CA PHE A 142 11.03 -4.22 -4.64
C PHE A 142 10.08 -4.84 -3.63
N TYR A 143 9.08 -5.58 -4.13
CA TYR A 143 8.46 -6.64 -3.34
C TYR A 143 9.39 -7.87 -3.40
N VAL A 144 9.59 -8.49 -2.27
CA VAL A 144 10.27 -9.78 -2.19
C VAL A 144 9.45 -10.71 -1.31
N GLY A 145 8.96 -11.80 -1.88
CA GLY A 145 8.19 -12.81 -1.19
C GLY A 145 8.52 -14.21 -1.68
N GLY A 146 7.98 -15.21 -0.99
CA GLY A 146 8.19 -16.60 -1.36
C GLY A 146 8.98 -17.41 -0.34
N ALA A 147 9.10 -18.71 -0.60
CA ALA A 147 9.93 -19.62 0.18
C ALA A 147 11.41 -19.30 -0.01
N LYS A 148 12.26 -19.76 0.91
CA LYS A 148 13.72 -19.52 0.83
C LYS A 148 14.33 -19.95 -0.50
N THR A 149 13.76 -20.95 -1.16
CA THR A 149 14.23 -21.56 -2.41
C THR A 149 13.61 -20.97 -3.68
N ASP A 150 12.46 -20.28 -3.58
CA ASP A 150 11.75 -19.68 -4.72
C ASP A 150 11.26 -18.29 -4.35
N LYS A 151 12.19 -17.33 -4.30
CA LYS A 151 11.87 -15.93 -4.00
C LYS A 151 11.33 -15.24 -5.24
N LYS A 152 10.08 -14.81 -5.17
CA LYS A 152 9.50 -13.92 -6.17
C LYS A 152 9.92 -12.47 -5.89
N LYS A 153 10.31 -11.76 -6.93
CA LYS A 153 10.72 -10.35 -6.86
C LYS A 153 9.94 -9.54 -7.88
N ILE A 154 9.26 -8.49 -7.42
CA ILE A 154 8.55 -7.54 -8.29
C ILE A 154 9.20 -6.17 -8.12
N ASP A 155 9.54 -5.52 -9.24
CA ASP A 155 10.01 -4.14 -9.23
C ASP A 155 8.82 -3.20 -8.99
N LEU A 156 8.86 -2.45 -7.90
CA LEU A 156 7.83 -1.49 -7.49
C LEU A 156 8.25 -0.04 -7.76
N THR A 157 9.41 0.18 -8.35
CA THR A 157 9.99 1.52 -8.53
C THR A 157 9.06 2.47 -9.28
N ASN A 158 8.36 1.96 -10.31
CA ASN A 158 7.42 2.75 -11.10
C ASN A 158 6.14 3.17 -10.35
N TYR A 159 5.89 2.57 -9.17
CA TYR A 159 4.74 2.93 -8.32
C TYR A 159 5.12 3.91 -7.21
N LEU A 160 6.42 4.23 -7.05
CA LEU A 160 6.88 5.12 -6.00
C LEU A 160 6.52 6.57 -6.31
N ASN A 161 5.68 7.16 -5.47
CA ASN A 161 5.16 8.53 -5.61
C ASN A 161 4.58 8.83 -7.00
N ASN A 162 4.12 7.81 -7.70
CA ASN A 162 3.55 7.93 -9.02
C ASN A 162 2.02 7.97 -8.93
N PHE A 163 1.45 9.15 -9.13
CA PHE A 163 0.02 9.43 -9.12
C PHE A 163 -0.54 9.69 -10.53
N ASP A 164 0.22 9.40 -11.59
CA ASP A 164 -0.14 9.76 -12.97
C ASP A 164 -1.44 9.10 -13.44
N GLU A 165 -1.76 7.91 -12.95
CA GLU A 165 -3.00 7.21 -13.29
C GLU A 165 -4.26 7.79 -12.58
N LEU A 166 -4.08 8.77 -11.69
CA LEU A 166 -5.15 9.41 -10.92
C LEU A 166 -5.55 10.78 -11.49
N HIS A 167 -5.39 10.99 -12.79
CA HIS A 167 -5.74 12.22 -13.49
C HIS A 167 -6.91 12.07 -14.44
#